data_660e2dddfb11eaf641962c7db7dcb9da
#
_entry.id   660e2dddfb11eaf641962c7db7dcb9da
#
_cell.length_a   1.000
_cell.length_b   1.000
_cell.length_c   1.000
_cell.angle_alpha   90.00
_cell.angle_beta   90.00
_cell.angle_gamma   90.00
#
_symmetry.space_group_name_H-M   'P 1'
#
loop_
_entity.id
_entity.type
_entity.pdbx_description
1 polymer ?
#
loop_
_entity_poly.entity_id
_entity_poly.type
_entity_poly.pdbx_seq_one_letter_code
_entity_poly.pdbx_strand_id
1 'polypeptide(L)'
;MPPKKSNTLTEAELRLMKILWRRGESAVTDLVAALPDGEELAYNSVLTTIRILEQKGYVEHRQEGRAFVYRPSIAEQEASRSEIRNVLHRFFGNSREQLVLSLLGDEEISVDELQRLKEAVRSAAPDSLEQGTPNLKAAKPGRGEKGGSG
;
A
#
# COMPACT_ATOMS: atom_id res chain seq x y z
N MET A 1 -12.03 -19.92 -10.34
CA MET A 1 -11.49 -19.19 -9.36
C MET A 1 -11.93 -17.78 -9.39
N PRO A 2 -12.23 -17.34 -8.33
CA PRO A 2 -12.70 -16.01 -8.32
C PRO A 2 -11.59 -15.17 -8.78
N PRO A 3 -11.91 -14.12 -9.37
CA PRO A 3 -10.96 -13.23 -9.83
C PRO A 3 -10.14 -12.82 -8.68
N LYS A 4 -8.90 -12.59 -8.98
CA LYS A 4 -8.07 -12.17 -8.01
C LYS A 4 -8.63 -10.96 -7.44
N LYS A 5 -8.83 -10.93 -6.20
CA LYS A 5 -9.30 -9.76 -5.59
C LYS A 5 -8.30 -8.69 -5.75
N SER A 6 -8.78 -7.52 -6.00
CA SER A 6 -7.90 -6.39 -6.13
C SER A 6 -7.25 -6.15 -4.78
N ASN A 7 -5.97 -5.94 -4.77
CA ASN A 7 -5.28 -5.60 -3.55
C ASN A 7 -5.38 -4.13 -3.23
N THR A 8 -6.03 -3.37 -4.12
CA THR A 8 -6.18 -1.95 -3.85
C THR A 8 -7.45 -1.73 -3.05
N LEU A 9 -7.50 -0.65 -2.35
CA LEU A 9 -8.64 -0.30 -1.53
C LEU A 9 -9.48 0.75 -2.24
N THR A 10 -10.79 0.59 -2.17
CA THR A 10 -11.67 1.65 -2.65
C THR A 10 -11.65 2.78 -1.63
N GLU A 11 -12.24 3.90 -1.99
CA GLU A 11 -12.27 5.02 -1.08
C GLU A 11 -13.00 4.68 0.20
N ALA A 12 -14.11 3.98 0.10
CA ALA A 12 -14.86 3.61 1.30
C ALA A 12 -14.06 2.65 2.16
N GLU A 13 -13.37 1.72 1.53
CA GLU A 13 -12.56 0.77 2.27
C GLU A 13 -11.39 1.48 2.96
N LEU A 14 -10.74 2.38 2.25
CA LEU A 14 -9.61 3.08 2.82
C LEU A 14 -10.04 3.93 4.01
N ARG A 15 -11.23 4.54 3.91
CA ARG A 15 -11.72 5.35 4.99
C ARG A 15 -11.83 4.54 6.27
N LEU A 16 -12.36 3.33 6.18
CA LEU A 16 -12.49 2.48 7.36
C LEU A 16 -11.13 1.99 7.82
N MET A 17 -10.24 1.66 6.89
CA MET A 17 -8.93 1.20 7.28
C MET A 17 -8.16 2.30 8.00
N LYS A 18 -8.31 3.55 7.58
CA LYS A 18 -7.62 4.64 8.24
C LYS A 18 -8.08 4.77 9.69
N ILE A 19 -9.36 4.52 9.94
CA ILE A 19 -9.85 4.57 11.29
C ILE A 19 -9.27 3.40 12.10
N LEU A 20 -9.28 2.20 11.52
CA LEU A 20 -8.76 1.05 12.22
C LEU A 20 -7.26 1.16 12.49
N TRP A 21 -6.51 1.67 11.55
CA TRP A 21 -5.07 1.83 11.77
C TRP A 21 -4.80 2.83 12.89
N ARG A 22 -5.67 3.84 13.02
CA ARG A 22 -5.47 4.84 14.04
C ARG A 22 -5.98 4.41 15.40
N ARG A 23 -7.14 3.76 15.43
CA ARG A 23 -7.75 3.39 16.70
C ARG A 23 -7.43 1.99 17.18
N GLY A 24 -7.13 1.10 16.26
CA GLY A 24 -6.95 -0.29 16.64
C GLY A 24 -8.27 -1.02 16.59
N GLU A 25 -8.46 -1.99 17.42
CA GLU A 25 -9.67 -2.81 17.39
C GLU A 25 -10.91 -1.94 17.56
N SER A 26 -11.92 -2.22 16.76
CA SER A 26 -13.14 -1.43 16.79
C SER A 26 -14.33 -2.29 16.39
N ALA A 27 -15.45 -2.07 17.06
CA ALA A 27 -16.70 -2.68 16.64
C ALA A 27 -17.24 -1.85 15.49
N VAL A 28 -18.23 -2.36 14.79
CA VAL A 28 -18.80 -1.61 13.67
C VAL A 28 -19.39 -0.30 14.15
N THR A 29 -20.02 -0.29 15.34
CA THR A 29 -20.57 0.94 15.85
C THR A 29 -19.49 1.97 16.11
N ASP A 30 -18.30 1.52 16.52
CA ASP A 30 -17.19 2.44 16.75
C ASP A 30 -16.75 3.06 15.43
N LEU A 31 -16.76 2.27 14.37
CA LEU A 31 -16.35 2.78 13.07
C LEU A 31 -17.35 3.80 12.55
N VAL A 32 -18.64 3.51 12.73
CA VAL A 32 -19.66 4.45 12.29
C VAL A 32 -19.49 5.77 13.04
N ALA A 33 -19.26 5.69 14.34
CA ALA A 33 -19.13 6.89 15.14
C ALA A 33 -17.87 7.69 14.81
N ALA A 34 -16.87 7.02 14.29
CA ALA A 34 -15.61 7.69 13.99
C ALA A 34 -15.56 8.33 12.61
N LEU A 35 -16.60 8.12 11.80
CA LEU A 35 -16.59 8.73 10.49
C LEU A 35 -16.74 10.24 10.63
N PRO A 36 -16.07 11.00 9.76
CA PRO A 36 -16.17 12.45 9.87
C PRO A 36 -17.57 12.94 9.60
N ASP A 37 -17.88 14.11 10.09
CA ASP A 37 -19.16 14.70 9.82
C ASP A 37 -19.33 14.85 8.33
N GLY A 38 -20.52 14.64 7.86
CA GLY A 38 -20.77 14.75 6.45
C GLY A 38 -20.49 13.48 5.70
N GLU A 39 -19.87 12.52 6.34
CA GLU A 39 -19.64 11.26 5.69
C GLU A 39 -20.38 10.20 6.43
N GLU A 40 -21.59 10.47 6.76
CA GLU A 40 -22.38 9.53 7.49
C GLU A 40 -22.69 8.34 6.64
N LEU A 41 -22.44 7.18 7.16
CA LEU A 41 -22.80 5.96 6.50
C LEU A 41 -23.65 5.15 7.42
N ALA A 42 -24.63 4.48 6.85
CA ALA A 42 -25.46 3.64 7.67
C ALA A 42 -24.65 2.48 8.20
N TYR A 43 -25.10 1.98 9.32
CA TYR A 43 -24.42 0.85 9.96
C TYR A 43 -24.27 -0.30 8.94
N ASN A 44 -25.31 -0.57 8.16
CA ASN A 44 -25.25 -1.68 7.23
C ASN A 44 -24.23 -1.44 6.12
N SER A 45 -24.03 -0.21 5.72
CA SER A 45 -23.05 0.09 4.70
C SER A 45 -21.64 -0.15 5.23
N VAL A 46 -21.40 0.25 6.47
CA VAL A 46 -20.11 0.05 7.08
C VAL A 46 -19.87 -1.45 7.27
N LEU A 47 -20.90 -2.17 7.70
CA LEU A 47 -20.78 -3.60 7.91
C LEU A 47 -20.45 -4.30 6.61
N THR A 48 -21.10 -3.92 5.52
CA THR A 48 -20.83 -4.52 4.23
C THR A 48 -19.38 -4.25 3.81
N THR A 49 -18.94 -3.02 3.98
CA THR A 49 -17.59 -2.66 3.59
C THR A 49 -16.54 -3.39 4.42
N ILE A 50 -16.80 -3.53 5.73
CA ILE A 50 -15.81 -4.17 6.57
C ILE A 50 -15.74 -5.68 6.25
N ARG A 51 -16.85 -6.25 5.81
CA ARG A 51 -16.84 -7.65 5.43
C ARG A 51 -16.06 -7.85 4.14
N ILE A 52 -16.13 -6.89 3.23
CA ILE A 52 -15.34 -6.96 2.02
C ILE A 52 -13.88 -6.85 2.37
N LEU A 53 -13.54 -5.98 3.33
CA LEU A 53 -12.16 -5.84 3.77
C LEU A 53 -11.65 -7.14 4.37
N GLU A 54 -12.51 -7.85 5.08
CA GLU A 54 -12.11 -9.11 5.66
C GLU A 54 -11.87 -10.13 4.55
N GLN A 55 -12.70 -10.14 3.53
CA GLN A 55 -12.52 -11.04 2.42
C GLN A 55 -11.23 -10.75 1.68
N LYS A 56 -10.84 -9.49 1.62
CA LYS A 56 -9.61 -9.11 0.97
C LYS A 56 -8.38 -9.37 1.84
N GLY A 57 -8.59 -9.72 3.09
CA GLY A 57 -7.46 -10.01 3.96
C GLY A 57 -6.90 -8.82 4.70
N TYR A 58 -7.61 -7.70 4.71
CA TYR A 58 -7.12 -6.50 5.37
C TYR A 58 -7.49 -6.44 6.84
N VAL A 59 -8.56 -7.11 7.24
CA VAL A 59 -8.98 -7.10 8.64
C VAL A 59 -9.38 -8.50 9.05
N GLU A 60 -9.44 -8.72 10.33
CA GLU A 60 -9.96 -9.97 10.88
C GLU A 60 -10.80 -9.57 12.06
N HIS A 61 -11.66 -10.46 12.51
CA HIS A 61 -12.55 -10.13 13.61
C HIS A 61 -12.56 -11.23 14.64
N ARG A 62 -12.98 -10.86 15.83
CA ARG A 62 -13.24 -11.80 16.88
C ARG A 62 -14.58 -11.41 17.48
N GLN A 63 -15.18 -12.33 18.17
CA GLN A 63 -16.46 -12.05 18.78
C GLN A 63 -16.25 -11.70 20.23
N GLU A 64 -16.86 -10.63 20.68
CA GLU A 64 -16.78 -10.23 22.04
C GLU A 64 -18.20 -9.99 22.48
N GLY A 65 -18.76 -10.91 23.28
CA GLY A 65 -20.15 -10.82 23.63
C GLY A 65 -20.99 -11.02 22.39
N ARG A 66 -21.82 -10.06 22.09
CA ARG A 66 -22.67 -10.15 20.93
C ARG A 66 -22.10 -9.36 19.76
N ALA A 67 -20.99 -8.69 19.96
CA ALA A 67 -20.46 -7.83 18.95
C ALA A 67 -19.23 -8.48 18.31
N PHE A 68 -19.00 -8.12 17.05
CA PHE A 68 -17.79 -8.50 16.36
C PHE A 68 -16.86 -7.31 16.45
N VAL A 69 -15.62 -7.55 16.82
CA VAL A 69 -14.62 -6.52 16.93
C VAL A 69 -13.60 -6.77 15.85
N TYR A 70 -13.35 -5.77 15.03
CA TYR A 70 -12.46 -5.91 13.88
C TYR A 70 -11.13 -5.23 14.16
N ARG A 71 -10.08 -5.76 13.60
CA ARG A 71 -8.76 -5.16 13.74
C ARG A 71 -8.02 -5.34 12.42
N PRO A 72 -7.07 -4.46 12.12
CA PRO A 72 -6.33 -4.61 10.87
C PRO A 72 -5.41 -5.81 10.95
N SER A 73 -5.35 -6.58 9.89
CA SER A 73 -4.41 -7.68 9.80
C SER A 73 -3.23 -7.29 8.91
N ILE A 74 -3.25 -6.10 8.33
CA ILE A 74 -2.17 -5.60 7.52
C ILE A 74 -1.87 -4.19 7.98
N ALA A 75 -0.61 -3.88 8.21
CA ALA A 75 -0.22 -2.55 8.63
C ALA A 75 -0.41 -1.56 7.49
N GLU A 76 -0.60 -0.30 7.83
CA GLU A 76 -0.83 0.73 6.82
C GLU A 76 0.31 0.80 5.83
N GLN A 77 1.54 0.69 6.31
CA GLN A 77 2.68 0.78 5.43
C GLN A 77 2.70 -0.39 4.45
N GLU A 78 2.32 -1.56 4.91
CA GLU A 78 2.30 -2.70 4.04
C GLU A 78 1.21 -2.56 2.99
N ALA A 79 0.06 -2.02 3.37
CA ALA A 79 -1.03 -1.82 2.42
C ALA A 79 -0.63 -0.82 1.35
N SER A 80 0.01 0.28 1.74
CA SER A 80 0.40 1.28 0.77
C SER A 80 1.46 0.73 -0.18
N ARG A 81 2.37 -0.07 0.32
CA ARG A 81 3.38 -0.66 -0.54
C ARG A 81 2.75 -1.61 -1.55
N SER A 82 1.73 -2.33 -1.12
CA SER A 82 1.05 -3.25 -2.01
C SER A 82 0.38 -2.48 -3.15
N GLU A 83 -0.23 -1.34 -2.84
CA GLU A 83 -0.87 -0.57 -3.88
C GLU A 83 0.15 0.06 -4.82
N ILE A 84 1.27 0.50 -4.28
CA ILE A 84 2.32 1.05 -5.13
C ILE A 84 2.87 -0.03 -6.05
N ARG A 85 3.07 -1.24 -5.55
CA ARG A 85 3.53 -2.32 -6.39
C ARG A 85 2.53 -2.63 -7.49
N ASN A 86 1.25 -2.53 -7.18
CA ASN A 86 0.22 -2.80 -8.16
C ASN A 86 0.28 -1.77 -9.29
N VAL A 87 0.44 -0.49 -8.94
CA VAL A 87 0.55 0.55 -9.93
C VAL A 87 1.83 0.36 -10.74
N LEU A 88 2.92 0.03 -10.08
CA LEU A 88 4.18 -0.16 -10.74
C LEU A 88 4.08 -1.26 -11.79
N HIS A 89 3.42 -2.36 -11.42
CA HIS A 89 3.29 -3.47 -12.33
C HIS A 89 2.33 -3.14 -13.48
N ARG A 90 1.19 -2.58 -13.16
CA ARG A 90 0.17 -2.35 -14.18
C ARG A 90 0.49 -1.25 -15.15
N PHE A 91 1.00 -0.14 -14.66
CA PHE A 91 1.19 1.01 -15.51
C PHE A 91 2.62 1.23 -15.97
N PHE A 92 3.57 0.70 -15.25
CA PHE A 92 4.96 0.98 -15.55
C PHE A 92 5.79 -0.24 -15.84
N GLY A 93 5.14 -1.39 -16.01
CA GLY A 93 5.90 -2.59 -16.35
C GLY A 93 7.00 -2.90 -15.39
N ASN A 94 6.79 -2.59 -14.12
CA ASN A 94 7.75 -2.81 -13.06
C ASN A 94 8.99 -1.93 -13.18
N SER A 95 8.90 -0.85 -13.94
CA SER A 95 10.03 0.06 -14.05
C SER A 95 9.92 1.12 -12.96
N ARG A 96 10.74 1.00 -11.93
CA ARG A 96 10.73 1.97 -10.86
C ARG A 96 11.19 3.32 -11.34
N GLU A 97 12.09 3.33 -12.30
CA GLU A 97 12.58 4.58 -12.84
C GLU A 97 11.45 5.36 -13.51
N GLN A 98 10.61 4.66 -14.29
CA GLN A 98 9.52 5.34 -14.95
C GLN A 98 8.51 5.86 -13.94
N LEU A 99 8.27 5.11 -12.88
CA LEU A 99 7.36 5.58 -11.87
C LEU A 99 7.89 6.86 -11.22
N VAL A 100 9.16 6.87 -10.87
CA VAL A 100 9.75 8.05 -10.22
C VAL A 100 9.73 9.23 -11.19
N LEU A 101 10.07 9.00 -12.45
CA LEU A 101 10.05 10.10 -13.40
C LEU A 101 8.66 10.65 -13.59
N SER A 102 7.66 9.78 -13.53
CA SER A 102 6.29 10.23 -13.67
C SER A 102 5.90 11.12 -12.50
N LEU A 103 6.35 10.76 -11.31
CA LEU A 103 6.04 11.57 -10.14
C LEU A 103 6.72 12.93 -10.23
N LEU A 104 7.96 12.95 -10.68
CA LEU A 104 8.69 14.20 -10.75
C LEU A 104 8.17 15.11 -11.85
N GLY A 105 7.69 14.53 -12.93
CA GLY A 105 7.23 15.35 -14.03
C GLY A 105 5.80 15.86 -13.87
N ASP A 106 5.05 15.27 -12.98
CA ASP A 106 3.67 15.61 -12.85
C ASP A 106 3.46 16.95 -12.17
N GLU A 107 4.30 17.30 -11.25
CA GLU A 107 4.18 18.52 -10.54
C GLU A 107 5.52 19.15 -10.41
N GLU A 108 5.52 20.43 -10.15
CA GLU A 108 6.77 21.10 -9.96
C GLU A 108 7.38 20.67 -8.66
N ILE A 109 8.62 20.28 -8.69
CA ILE A 109 9.30 19.91 -7.48
C ILE A 109 10.46 20.85 -7.34
N SER A 110 10.61 21.45 -6.17
CA SER A 110 11.65 22.41 -5.95
C SER A 110 12.99 21.72 -5.73
N VAL A 111 14.06 22.46 -5.89
CA VAL A 111 15.38 21.93 -5.68
C VAL A 111 15.53 21.48 -4.23
N ASP A 112 14.98 22.25 -3.31
CA ASP A 112 15.07 21.90 -1.90
C ASP A 112 14.34 20.60 -1.63
N GLU A 113 13.18 20.41 -2.20
CA GLU A 113 12.43 19.20 -2.00
C GLU A 113 13.17 18.01 -2.60
N LEU A 114 13.77 18.19 -3.77
CA LEU A 114 14.52 17.14 -4.40
C LEU A 114 15.72 16.74 -3.54
N GLN A 115 16.39 17.73 -2.95
CA GLN A 115 17.51 17.44 -2.10
C GLN A 115 17.07 16.65 -0.88
N ARG A 116 15.95 17.02 -0.29
CA ARG A 116 15.44 16.31 0.88
C ARG A 116 15.10 14.88 0.52
N LEU A 117 14.55 14.64 -0.67
CA LEU A 117 14.24 13.30 -1.09
C LEU A 117 15.50 12.48 -1.27
N LYS A 118 16.53 13.07 -1.84
CA LYS A 118 17.77 12.36 -2.03
C LYS A 118 18.39 11.98 -0.70
N GLU A 119 18.35 12.89 0.25
CA GLU A 119 18.90 12.62 1.57
C GLU A 119 18.09 11.54 2.27
N ALA A 120 16.77 11.58 2.12
CA ALA A 120 15.93 10.61 2.77
C ALA A 120 16.19 9.22 2.23
N VAL A 121 16.37 9.10 0.93
CA VAL A 121 16.64 7.82 0.33
C VAL A 121 17.99 7.29 0.81
N ARG A 122 18.99 8.16 0.83
CA ARG A 122 20.31 7.75 1.24
C ARG A 122 20.35 7.34 2.70
N SER A 123 19.69 8.07 3.56
CA SER A 123 19.70 7.79 4.98
C SER A 123 18.82 6.60 5.34
N ALA A 124 17.68 6.52 4.71
CA ALA A 124 16.70 5.54 5.13
C ALA A 124 17.04 4.12 4.79
N ALA A 125 17.72 3.91 3.71
CA ALA A 125 17.91 2.55 3.26
C ALA A 125 19.23 2.28 2.59
N PRO A 126 20.31 2.54 3.26
CA PRO A 126 21.59 2.26 2.65
C PRO A 126 21.74 0.77 2.36
N ASP A 127 21.33 -0.07 3.29
CA ASP A 127 21.44 -1.49 3.06
C ASP A 127 20.50 -1.94 1.96
N SER A 128 19.34 -1.42 1.95
CA SER A 128 18.38 -1.80 0.92
C SER A 128 18.89 -1.40 -0.44
N LEU A 129 19.49 -0.26 -0.53
CA LEU A 129 20.01 0.17 -1.81
C LEU A 129 21.14 -0.72 -2.27
N GLU A 130 21.99 -1.13 -1.37
CA GLU A 130 23.06 -1.99 -1.74
C GLU A 130 22.54 -3.33 -2.20
N GLN A 131 21.56 -3.84 -1.52
CA GLN A 131 21.01 -5.10 -1.91
C GLN A 131 20.34 -4.99 -3.28
N GLY A 132 19.64 -3.94 -3.50
CA GLY A 132 18.99 -3.78 -4.77
C GLY A 132 19.98 -3.61 -5.90
N THR A 133 20.97 -2.83 -5.68
CA THR A 133 21.93 -2.57 -6.71
C THR A 133 22.62 -3.83 -7.21
N PRO A 134 23.12 -4.64 -6.34
CA PRO A 134 23.79 -5.83 -6.81
C PRO A 134 22.88 -6.68 -7.65
N ASN A 135 21.66 -6.78 -7.27
CA ASN A 135 20.76 -7.55 -8.06
C ASN A 135 20.65 -7.04 -9.46
N LEU A 136 20.50 -5.79 -9.60
CA LEU A 136 20.36 -5.24 -10.91
C LEU A 136 21.60 -5.49 -11.72
N LYS A 137 22.70 -5.25 -11.19
CA LYS A 137 23.89 -5.46 -11.90
C LYS A 137 24.10 -6.87 -12.23
N ALA A 138 23.89 -7.75 -11.33
CA ALA A 138 24.10 -9.12 -11.63
C ALA A 138 23.22 -9.52 -12.78
N ALA A 139 22.08 -9.02 -12.78
CA ALA A 139 21.17 -9.42 -13.81
C ALA A 139 21.67 -9.11 -15.16
N LYS A 140 22.16 -7.94 -15.35
CA LYS A 140 22.55 -7.61 -16.62
C LYS A 140 23.87 -7.98 -17.04
N PRO A 141 24.78 -7.59 -16.40
CA PRO A 141 26.10 -7.79 -16.89
C PRO A 141 26.44 -9.23 -16.99
N GLY A 142 26.13 -9.94 -16.07
CA GLY A 142 26.55 -11.27 -16.09
C GLY A 142 26.22 -11.95 -17.35
N ARG A 143 25.05 -11.79 -17.78
CA ARG A 143 24.69 -12.50 -18.86
C ARG A 143 25.32 -12.10 -20.06
N GLY A 144 25.52 -10.94 -20.14
CA GLY A 144 26.04 -10.48 -21.36
C GLY A 144 27.21 -11.22 -21.80
N GLU A 145 28.12 -11.29 -21.02
CA GLU A 145 29.26 -11.81 -21.43
C GLU A 145 29.21 -13.16 -21.76
N LYS A 146 28.54 -13.87 -21.14
CA LYS A 146 28.56 -15.16 -21.43
C LYS A 146 28.10 -15.36 -22.71
N GLY A 147 27.25 -14.65 -23.10
CA GLY A 147 26.79 -14.80 -24.42
C GLY A 147 27.89 -14.73 -25.36
N GLY A 148 28.72 -13.84 -25.15
CA GLY A 148 29.76 -13.69 -26.07
C GLY A 148 30.58 -14.92 -26.23
N SER A 149 30.83 -15.53 -25.18
CA SER A 149 31.67 -16.66 -25.29
C SER A 149 30.99 -17.71 -26.08
N GLY A 150 29.78 -17.82 -26.02
CA GLY A 150 29.05 -18.84 -26.72
C GLY A 150 29.54 -19.00 -28.09
#